data_3a4c85bb4d9f8e759edf56b4b95b94ad
#
_entry.id   3a4c85bb4d9f8e759edf56b4b95b94ad
#
_cell.length_a   1.000
_cell.length_b   1.000
_cell.length_c   1.000
_cell.angle_alpha   90.00
_cell.angle_beta   90.00
_cell.angle_gamma   90.00
#
_symmetry.space_group_name_H-M   'P 1'
#
loop_
_entity.id
_entity.type
_entity.pdbx_description
1 polymer ?
#
loop_
_entity_poly.entity_id
_entity_poly.type
_entity_poly.pdbx_seq_one_letter_code
_entity_poly.pdbx_strand_id
1 'polypeptide(L)'
;GPALLGLYYTSHILGHGEAVGKSSNCAHAVRCVKREFVEKRGLAPEQVMLTVCDADTYFDTQFMDCLAYTHVQNPKPYNTTYQAAETFFPNIWAVPILIRIKAIIDSVGFVGQLASPFSHPFPFAIYSQSLRTSMECGGWDVDIIPEDWHHYLKCWFKKDGDFGVVPVFMVMGNDAI
;
A
#
# COMPACT_ATOMS: atom_id res chain seq x y z
N GLY A 1 -3.44 12.71 18.64
CA GLY A 1 -3.28 11.96 17.41
C GLY A 1 -4.59 11.87 16.67
N PRO A 2 -4.63 11.60 15.37
CA PRO A 2 -5.87 11.44 14.64
C PRO A 2 -6.68 10.29 15.25
N ALA A 3 -7.90 10.57 15.66
CA ALA A 3 -8.81 9.54 16.16
C ALA A 3 -9.29 8.71 14.96
N LEU A 4 -9.27 7.38 15.07
CA LEU A 4 -9.97 6.51 14.12
C LEU A 4 -11.45 6.90 14.11
N LEU A 5 -11.92 7.39 12.95
CA LEU A 5 -13.32 7.82 12.79
C LEU A 5 -14.29 6.65 12.64
N GLY A 6 -13.78 5.44 12.40
CA GLY A 6 -14.58 4.22 12.31
C GLY A 6 -13.74 3.00 12.00
N LEU A 7 -14.22 1.84 12.44
CA LEU A 7 -13.71 0.54 12.08
C LEU A 7 -14.78 -0.20 11.28
N TYR A 8 -14.41 -0.66 10.07
CA TYR A 8 -15.30 -1.41 9.19
C TYR A 8 -14.73 -2.80 8.98
N TYR A 9 -15.54 -3.79 9.23
CA TYR A 9 -15.22 -5.18 8.94
C TYR A 9 -15.93 -5.61 7.65
N THR A 10 -15.19 -6.26 6.75
CA THR A 10 -15.76 -6.88 5.54
C THR A 10 -15.40 -8.36 5.53
N SER A 11 -16.36 -9.21 5.17
CA SER A 11 -16.14 -10.64 4.95
C SER A 11 -16.12 -10.90 3.46
N HIS A 12 -15.07 -11.54 2.99
CA HIS A 12 -14.89 -11.93 1.59
C HIS A 12 -15.03 -13.45 1.47
N ILE A 13 -16.00 -13.89 0.68
CA ILE A 13 -16.14 -15.29 0.28
C ILE A 13 -15.57 -15.39 -1.13
N LEU A 14 -14.55 -16.24 -1.29
CA LEU A 14 -13.88 -16.43 -2.58
C LEU A 14 -14.85 -16.91 -3.65
N GLY A 15 -14.85 -16.23 -4.80
CA GLY A 15 -15.56 -16.65 -6.00
C GLY A 15 -14.76 -17.68 -6.81
N HIS A 16 -15.39 -18.20 -7.83
CA HIS A 16 -14.71 -19.10 -8.77
C HIS A 16 -13.62 -18.35 -9.54
N GLY A 17 -12.38 -18.88 -9.53
CA GLY A 17 -11.23 -18.27 -10.20
C GLY A 17 -10.49 -17.19 -9.40
N GLU A 18 -10.92 -16.90 -8.17
CA GLU A 18 -10.18 -15.99 -7.28
C GLU A 18 -9.05 -16.73 -6.55
N ALA A 19 -7.86 -16.15 -6.54
CA ALA A 19 -6.75 -16.67 -5.76
C ALA A 19 -6.96 -16.41 -4.26
N VAL A 20 -6.63 -17.40 -3.44
CA VAL A 20 -6.58 -17.20 -1.98
C VAL A 20 -5.40 -16.29 -1.66
N GLY A 21 -5.68 -15.06 -1.20
CA GLY A 21 -4.58 -14.13 -0.88
C GLY A 21 -5.00 -12.69 -0.69
N LYS A 22 -3.99 -11.85 -0.56
CA LYS A 22 -4.13 -10.43 -0.29
C LYS A 22 -4.80 -9.70 -1.47
N SER A 23 -4.51 -10.09 -2.73
CA SER A 23 -5.03 -9.42 -3.91
C SER A 23 -6.56 -9.47 -4.01
N SER A 24 -7.15 -10.66 -3.89
CA SER A 24 -8.61 -10.83 -3.91
C SER A 24 -9.28 -10.10 -2.74
N ASN A 25 -8.64 -10.11 -1.56
CA ASN A 25 -9.13 -9.36 -0.39
C ASN A 25 -9.05 -7.84 -0.62
N CYS A 26 -7.97 -7.31 -1.20
CA CYS A 26 -7.84 -5.91 -1.57
C CYS A 26 -8.91 -5.49 -2.59
N ALA A 27 -9.11 -6.30 -3.63
CA ALA A 27 -10.15 -6.06 -4.62
C ALA A 27 -11.55 -6.00 -3.99
N HIS A 28 -11.86 -6.92 -3.07
CA HIS A 28 -13.12 -6.91 -2.32
C HIS A 28 -13.24 -5.68 -1.42
N ALA A 29 -12.22 -5.36 -0.64
CA ALA A 29 -12.20 -4.23 0.29
C ALA A 29 -12.41 -2.90 -0.46
N VAL A 30 -11.75 -2.70 -1.59
CA VAL A 30 -11.90 -1.47 -2.41
C VAL A 30 -13.31 -1.34 -2.98
N ARG A 31 -13.95 -2.45 -3.41
CA ARG A 31 -15.38 -2.42 -3.79
C ARG A 31 -16.27 -1.96 -2.63
N CYS A 32 -15.98 -2.42 -1.42
CA CYS A 32 -16.70 -1.99 -0.21
C CYS A 32 -16.45 -0.52 0.12
N VAL A 33 -15.19 -0.05 0.03
CA VAL A 33 -14.83 1.36 0.21
C VAL A 33 -15.54 2.25 -0.80
N LYS A 34 -15.51 1.89 -2.08
CA LYS A 34 -16.22 2.64 -3.13
C LYS A 34 -17.71 2.76 -2.81
N ARG A 35 -18.37 1.65 -2.47
CA ARG A 35 -19.80 1.65 -2.13
C ARG A 35 -20.10 2.52 -0.91
N GLU A 36 -19.29 2.43 0.15
CA GLU A 36 -19.54 3.13 1.40
C GLU A 36 -19.22 4.61 1.31
N PHE A 37 -18.08 4.98 0.74
CA PHE A 37 -17.60 6.36 0.79
C PHE A 37 -18.00 7.18 -0.44
N VAL A 38 -17.99 6.59 -1.63
CA VAL A 38 -18.37 7.31 -2.85
C VAL A 38 -19.88 7.24 -3.07
N GLU A 39 -20.46 6.03 -3.13
CA GLU A 39 -21.86 5.87 -3.53
C GLU A 39 -22.84 6.28 -2.43
N LYS A 40 -22.57 5.97 -1.15
CA LYS A 40 -23.47 6.31 -0.04
C LYS A 40 -23.20 7.67 0.57
N ARG A 41 -21.91 8.06 0.74
CA ARG A 41 -21.54 9.31 1.41
C ARG A 41 -21.26 10.45 0.42
N GLY A 42 -21.17 10.17 -0.87
CA GLY A 42 -20.97 11.17 -1.91
C GLY A 42 -19.58 11.79 -1.96
N LEU A 43 -18.57 11.15 -1.38
CA LEU A 43 -17.19 11.62 -1.48
C LEU A 43 -16.67 11.40 -2.90
N ALA A 44 -15.92 12.36 -3.42
CA ALA A 44 -15.21 12.18 -4.68
C ALA A 44 -14.07 11.15 -4.48
N PRO A 45 -13.80 10.28 -5.47
CA PRO A 45 -12.71 9.30 -5.38
C PRO A 45 -11.34 9.91 -5.08
N GLU A 46 -11.13 11.17 -5.47
CA GLU A 46 -9.95 11.98 -5.20
C GLU A 46 -9.75 12.29 -3.70
N GLN A 47 -10.83 12.30 -2.95
CA GLN A 47 -10.81 12.59 -1.50
C GLN A 47 -10.53 11.35 -0.64
N VAL A 48 -10.41 10.18 -1.27
CA VAL A 48 -10.20 8.91 -0.58
C VAL A 48 -8.80 8.39 -0.89
N MET A 49 -7.97 8.29 0.15
CA MET A 49 -6.67 7.64 0.08
C MET A 49 -6.80 6.21 0.58
N LEU A 50 -6.27 5.27 -0.19
CA LEU A 50 -6.17 3.86 0.18
C LEU A 50 -4.77 3.57 0.66
N THR A 51 -4.63 2.90 1.80
CA THR A 51 -3.37 2.33 2.26
C THR A 51 -3.55 0.84 2.39
N VAL A 52 -2.77 0.08 1.63
CA VAL A 52 -2.67 -1.38 1.76
C VAL A 52 -1.55 -1.66 2.76
N CYS A 53 -1.80 -2.59 3.67
CA CYS A 53 -0.82 -3.01 4.67
C CYS A 53 -1.03 -4.48 5.04
N ASP A 54 -0.05 -5.08 5.67
CA ASP A 54 -0.17 -6.40 6.26
C ASP A 54 -0.83 -6.34 7.64
N ALA A 55 -1.31 -7.48 8.14
CA ALA A 55 -2.05 -7.52 9.40
C ALA A 55 -1.17 -7.24 10.63
N ASP A 56 0.14 -7.41 10.49
CA ASP A 56 1.19 -7.20 11.49
C ASP A 56 1.92 -5.85 11.32
N THR A 57 1.35 -4.93 10.52
CA THR A 57 1.95 -3.62 10.28
C THR A 57 1.80 -2.70 11.49
N TYR A 58 2.91 -2.13 11.93
CA TYR A 58 3.00 -1.09 12.95
C TYR A 58 3.12 0.29 12.29
N PHE A 59 2.11 1.12 12.49
CA PHE A 59 2.06 2.46 11.92
C PHE A 59 2.74 3.48 12.84
N ASP A 60 3.63 4.31 12.28
CA ASP A 60 4.03 5.54 12.96
C ASP A 60 2.83 6.47 13.10
N THR A 61 2.75 7.16 14.24
CA THR A 61 1.62 8.03 14.58
C THR A 61 1.45 9.22 13.62
N GLN A 62 2.51 9.62 12.93
CA GLN A 62 2.53 10.74 11.98
C GLN A 62 2.43 10.28 10.52
N PHE A 63 2.35 8.97 10.27
CA PHE A 63 2.36 8.45 8.90
C PHE A 63 1.24 9.03 8.03
N MET A 64 0.01 9.08 8.53
CA MET A 64 -1.13 9.58 7.76
C MET A 64 -1.00 11.07 7.44
N ASP A 65 -0.47 11.86 8.36
CA ASP A 65 -0.24 13.30 8.14
C ASP A 65 0.88 13.52 7.11
N CYS A 66 1.97 12.75 7.20
CA CYS A 66 3.07 12.79 6.24
C CYS A 66 2.60 12.35 4.84
N LEU A 67 1.81 11.28 4.76
CA LEU A 67 1.22 10.80 3.52
C LEU A 67 0.31 11.87 2.88
N ALA A 68 -0.57 12.47 3.66
CA ALA A 68 -1.47 13.53 3.18
C ALA A 68 -0.69 14.74 2.68
N TYR A 69 0.33 15.18 3.43
CA TYR A 69 1.21 16.26 3.02
C TYR A 69 1.93 15.93 1.71
N THR A 70 2.53 14.74 1.62
CA THR A 70 3.24 14.29 0.41
C THR A 70 2.31 14.23 -0.80
N HIS A 71 1.08 13.76 -0.60
CA HIS A 71 0.07 13.70 -1.65
C HIS A 71 -0.31 15.10 -2.19
N VAL A 72 -0.53 16.06 -1.29
CA VAL A 72 -0.91 17.43 -1.66
C VAL A 72 0.24 18.17 -2.38
N GLN A 73 1.49 17.90 -2.00
CA GLN A 73 2.66 18.51 -2.63
C GLN A 73 3.06 17.83 -3.96
N ASN A 74 2.55 16.66 -4.24
CA ASN A 74 2.91 15.92 -5.44
C ASN A 74 2.27 16.57 -6.69
N PRO A 75 3.06 16.93 -7.72
CA PRO A 75 2.52 17.50 -8.96
C PRO A 75 1.67 16.49 -9.77
N LYS A 76 1.83 15.19 -9.55
CA LYS A 76 1.10 14.11 -10.24
C LYS A 76 0.46 13.13 -9.25
N PRO A 77 -0.41 13.59 -8.31
CA PRO A 77 -0.87 12.76 -7.19
C PRO A 77 -1.69 11.53 -7.62
N TYR A 78 -2.32 11.57 -8.79
CA TYR A 78 -3.12 10.47 -9.33
C TYR A 78 -2.37 9.55 -10.31
N ASN A 79 -1.09 9.86 -10.55
CA ASN A 79 -0.17 9.00 -11.29
C ASN A 79 0.94 8.47 -10.36
N THR A 80 0.61 8.25 -9.11
CA THR A 80 1.60 7.93 -8.07
C THR A 80 1.08 6.87 -7.12
N THR A 81 1.98 5.95 -6.76
CA THR A 81 1.90 5.12 -5.56
C THR A 81 2.88 5.66 -4.52
N TYR A 82 2.45 5.78 -3.27
CA TYR A 82 3.27 6.24 -2.15
C TYR A 82 3.77 5.02 -1.38
N GLN A 83 5.09 4.91 -1.24
CA GLN A 83 5.72 3.78 -0.56
C GLN A 83 6.28 4.23 0.78
N ALA A 84 5.88 3.55 1.86
CA ALA A 84 6.44 3.76 3.18
C ALA A 84 7.89 3.24 3.30
N ALA A 85 8.67 3.81 4.21
CA ALA A 85 9.98 3.28 4.56
C ALA A 85 9.79 2.08 5.50
N GLU A 86 9.74 0.88 4.91
CA GLU A 86 9.41 -0.35 5.61
C GLU A 86 10.63 -1.01 6.25
N THR A 87 10.43 -1.51 7.48
CA THR A 87 11.44 -2.25 8.25
C THR A 87 10.83 -3.48 8.91
N PHE A 88 11.64 -4.51 9.15
CA PHE A 88 11.23 -5.76 9.79
C PHE A 88 11.82 -5.89 11.20
N PHE A 89 11.71 -4.81 12.00
CA PHE A 89 12.36 -4.75 13.31
C PHE A 89 11.46 -4.99 14.53
N PRO A 90 10.11 -4.88 14.47
CA PRO A 90 9.29 -4.96 15.68
C PRO A 90 9.54 -6.19 16.54
N ASN A 91 9.68 -7.38 15.94
CA ASN A 91 9.93 -8.64 16.64
C ASN A 91 11.36 -9.18 16.43
N ILE A 92 12.31 -8.37 15.97
CA ILE A 92 13.65 -8.80 15.51
C ILE A 92 14.41 -9.64 16.55
N TRP A 93 14.20 -9.39 17.84
CA TRP A 93 14.86 -10.12 18.90
C TRP A 93 14.17 -11.44 19.28
N ALA A 94 12.93 -11.64 18.81
CA ALA A 94 12.16 -12.86 19.07
C ALA A 94 12.33 -13.93 18.00
N VAL A 95 12.99 -13.62 16.87
CA VAL A 95 13.16 -14.56 15.76
C VAL A 95 14.56 -15.21 15.72
N PRO A 96 14.71 -16.40 15.09
CA PRO A 96 15.99 -17.05 14.89
C PRO A 96 17.00 -16.18 14.13
N ILE A 97 18.30 -16.44 14.34
CA ILE A 97 19.40 -15.61 13.81
C ILE A 97 19.34 -15.47 12.27
N LEU A 98 18.98 -16.52 11.54
CA LEU A 98 18.89 -16.47 10.08
C LEU A 98 17.76 -15.55 9.61
N ILE A 99 16.60 -15.60 10.25
CA ILE A 99 15.47 -14.69 9.99
C ILE A 99 15.87 -13.25 10.34
N ARG A 100 16.58 -13.04 11.43
CA ARG A 100 17.10 -11.72 11.84
C ARG A 100 18.03 -11.12 10.79
N ILE A 101 18.97 -11.91 10.27
CA ILE A 101 19.88 -11.47 9.21
C ILE A 101 19.10 -11.09 7.96
N LYS A 102 18.15 -11.94 7.52
CA LYS A 102 17.26 -11.63 6.38
C LYS A 102 16.51 -10.31 6.61
N ALA A 103 15.87 -10.15 7.76
CA ALA A 103 15.07 -8.95 8.11
C ALA A 103 15.90 -7.66 8.06
N ILE A 104 17.15 -7.71 8.52
CA ILE A 104 18.08 -6.57 8.45
C ILE A 104 18.45 -6.25 7.00
N ILE A 105 18.80 -7.27 6.21
CA ILE A 105 19.16 -7.09 4.79
C ILE A 105 17.98 -6.51 4.01
N ASP A 106 16.78 -7.05 4.19
CA ASP A 106 15.57 -6.59 3.52
C ASP A 106 15.24 -5.14 3.91
N SER A 107 15.26 -4.82 5.20
CA SER A 107 15.00 -3.46 5.70
C SER A 107 15.98 -2.44 5.10
N VAL A 108 17.27 -2.75 5.09
CA VAL A 108 18.31 -1.88 4.50
C VAL A 108 18.11 -1.77 2.98
N GLY A 109 17.77 -2.88 2.33
CA GLY A 109 17.52 -2.92 0.89
C GLY A 109 16.34 -2.05 0.47
N PHE A 110 15.19 -2.18 1.14
CA PHE A 110 13.99 -1.40 0.84
C PHE A 110 14.18 0.10 1.12
N VAL A 111 14.68 0.45 2.29
CA VAL A 111 14.95 1.87 2.63
C VAL A 111 16.02 2.46 1.69
N GLY A 112 17.07 1.71 1.40
CA GLY A 112 18.11 2.12 0.46
C GLY A 112 17.59 2.34 -0.96
N GLN A 113 16.69 1.47 -1.43
CA GLN A 113 16.04 1.63 -2.74
C GLN A 113 15.20 2.91 -2.81
N LEU A 114 14.43 3.21 -1.77
CA LEU A 114 13.62 4.44 -1.69
C LEU A 114 14.49 5.71 -1.61
N ALA A 115 15.63 5.64 -0.95
CA ALA A 115 16.54 6.78 -0.78
C ALA A 115 17.45 7.03 -1.99
N SER A 116 17.58 6.06 -2.89
CA SER A 116 18.50 6.16 -4.04
C SER A 116 17.88 6.96 -5.19
N PRO A 117 18.53 8.02 -5.67
CA PRO A 117 18.03 8.78 -6.82
C PRO A 117 18.16 8.02 -8.15
N PHE A 118 18.88 6.90 -8.16
CA PHE A 118 19.12 6.08 -9.35
C PHE A 118 18.25 4.81 -9.38
N SER A 119 17.52 4.52 -8.32
CA SER A 119 16.63 3.37 -8.28
C SER A 119 15.26 3.72 -8.87
N HIS A 120 14.59 2.68 -9.38
CA HIS A 120 13.16 2.74 -9.71
C HIS A 120 12.47 1.88 -8.66
N PRO A 121 12.05 2.46 -7.53
CA PRO A 121 11.46 1.70 -6.45
C PRO A 121 10.15 1.07 -6.92
N PHE A 122 9.92 -0.17 -6.51
CA PHE A 122 8.63 -0.83 -6.62
C PHE A 122 7.91 -0.74 -5.28
N PRO A 123 6.57 -0.65 -5.27
CA PRO A 123 5.83 -0.76 -4.02
C PRO A 123 5.98 -2.17 -3.44
N PHE A 124 6.01 -2.23 -2.13
CA PHE A 124 6.13 -3.47 -1.38
C PHE A 124 5.23 -3.37 -0.13
N ALA A 125 4.64 -4.45 0.27
CA ALA A 125 3.75 -4.68 1.41
C ALA A 125 2.90 -3.49 1.91
N ILE A 126 3.51 -2.33 2.21
CA ILE A 126 2.83 -1.13 2.72
C ILE A 126 2.93 0.01 1.70
N TYR A 127 1.86 0.24 0.97
CA TYR A 127 1.80 1.31 -0.02
C TYR A 127 0.44 2.00 -0.02
N SER A 128 0.41 3.23 -0.52
CA SER A 128 -0.80 4.04 -0.57
C SER A 128 -1.03 4.62 -1.95
N GLN A 129 -2.29 4.80 -2.31
CA GLN A 129 -2.69 5.48 -3.54
C GLN A 129 -4.10 6.05 -3.43
N SER A 130 -4.44 7.02 -4.27
CA SER A 130 -5.81 7.55 -4.36
C SER A 130 -6.77 6.46 -4.85
N LEU A 131 -8.00 6.46 -4.31
CA LEU A 131 -9.07 5.62 -4.83
C LEU A 131 -9.35 5.91 -6.31
N ARG A 132 -9.21 7.17 -6.74
CA ARG A 132 -9.28 7.56 -8.15
C ARG A 132 -8.26 6.80 -8.99
N THR A 133 -7.00 6.76 -8.58
CA THR A 133 -5.94 5.99 -9.25
C THR A 133 -6.31 4.51 -9.37
N SER A 134 -6.75 3.92 -8.27
CA SER A 134 -7.19 2.52 -8.26
C SER A 134 -8.33 2.27 -9.25
N MET A 135 -9.34 3.14 -9.29
CA MET A 135 -10.48 3.01 -10.21
C MET A 135 -10.07 3.17 -11.68
N GLU A 136 -9.23 4.14 -12.01
CA GLU A 136 -8.73 4.37 -13.37
C GLU A 136 -7.88 3.20 -13.88
N CYS A 137 -7.11 2.57 -12.99
CA CYS A 137 -6.29 1.40 -13.32
C CYS A 137 -7.07 0.07 -13.29
N GLY A 138 -8.31 0.05 -12.83
CA GLY A 138 -9.16 -1.14 -12.77
C GLY A 138 -8.97 -1.99 -11.51
N GLY A 139 -8.36 -1.43 -10.45
CA GLY A 139 -8.19 -2.07 -9.14
C GLY A 139 -7.26 -3.29 -9.15
N TRP A 140 -7.29 -4.05 -8.07
CA TRP A 140 -6.52 -5.30 -7.94
C TRP A 140 -7.20 -6.44 -8.69
N ASP A 141 -6.40 -7.26 -9.35
CA ASP A 141 -6.87 -8.46 -10.01
C ASP A 141 -6.99 -9.60 -8.98
N VAL A 142 -8.07 -10.37 -9.07
CA VAL A 142 -8.44 -11.33 -8.03
C VAL A 142 -7.73 -12.68 -8.14
N ASP A 143 -7.08 -12.94 -9.25
CA ASP A 143 -6.41 -14.20 -9.61
C ASP A 143 -4.88 -14.16 -9.44
N ILE A 144 -4.36 -13.08 -8.85
CA ILE A 144 -2.92 -12.82 -8.68
C ILE A 144 -2.52 -12.93 -7.21
N ILE A 145 -1.31 -13.44 -6.94
CA ILE A 145 -0.75 -13.52 -5.57
C ILE A 145 0.07 -12.27 -5.21
N PRO A 146 1.06 -11.82 -6.03
CA PRO A 146 1.86 -10.63 -5.71
C PRO A 146 1.11 -9.35 -6.10
N GLU A 147 0.18 -8.92 -5.26
CA GLU A 147 -0.76 -7.83 -5.55
C GLU A 147 -0.09 -6.47 -5.72
N ASP A 148 0.99 -6.19 -5.00
CA ASP A 148 1.70 -4.92 -4.97
C ASP A 148 2.39 -4.63 -6.32
N TRP A 149 3.25 -5.52 -6.76
CA TRP A 149 3.98 -5.38 -8.02
C TRP A 149 3.06 -5.47 -9.22
N HIS A 150 2.12 -6.41 -9.19
CA HIS A 150 1.18 -6.58 -10.29
C HIS A 150 0.31 -5.34 -10.47
N HIS A 151 -0.27 -4.82 -9.38
CA HIS A 151 -1.10 -3.62 -9.42
C HIS A 151 -0.31 -2.39 -9.86
N TYR A 152 0.94 -2.24 -9.38
CA TYR A 152 1.82 -1.16 -9.82
C TYR A 152 2.10 -1.21 -11.32
N LEU A 153 2.51 -2.36 -11.85
CA LEU A 153 2.77 -2.53 -13.28
C LEU A 153 1.50 -2.30 -14.10
N LYS A 154 0.36 -2.78 -13.65
CA LYS A 154 -0.93 -2.52 -14.28
C LYS A 154 -1.23 -1.03 -14.37
N CYS A 155 -1.00 -0.27 -13.30
CA CYS A 155 -1.15 1.19 -13.30
C CYS A 155 -0.13 1.84 -14.25
N TRP A 156 1.12 1.40 -14.24
CA TRP A 156 2.17 1.92 -15.11
C TRP A 156 1.83 1.74 -16.59
N PHE A 157 1.37 0.55 -17.00
CA PHE A 157 0.91 0.32 -18.38
C PHE A 157 -0.35 1.12 -18.73
N LYS A 158 -1.31 1.23 -17.81
CA LYS A 158 -2.55 2.00 -18.02
C LYS A 158 -2.32 3.51 -18.15
N LYS A 159 -1.23 4.01 -17.60
CA LYS A 159 -0.81 5.41 -17.65
C LYS A 159 0.31 5.67 -18.67
N ASP A 160 0.52 4.76 -19.61
CA ASP A 160 1.52 4.87 -20.69
C ASP A 160 2.94 5.18 -20.17
N GLY A 161 3.32 4.59 -19.03
CA GLY A 161 4.61 4.81 -18.37
C GLY A 161 4.68 6.07 -17.48
N ASP A 162 3.65 6.92 -17.48
CA ASP A 162 3.58 8.10 -16.59
C ASP A 162 2.99 7.73 -15.24
N PHE A 163 3.62 6.78 -14.56
CA PHE A 163 3.25 6.33 -13.22
C PHE A 163 4.50 6.00 -12.42
N GLY A 164 4.57 6.49 -11.19
CA GLY A 164 5.77 6.36 -10.38
C GLY A 164 5.50 6.06 -8.91
N VAL A 165 6.60 5.79 -8.19
CA VAL A 165 6.60 5.63 -6.74
C VAL A 165 7.20 6.86 -6.09
N VAL A 166 6.50 7.43 -5.12
CA VAL A 166 7.01 8.52 -4.28
C VAL A 166 7.21 7.98 -2.86
N PRO A 167 8.41 8.10 -2.30
CA PRO A 167 8.68 7.65 -0.94
C PRO A 167 8.02 8.54 0.10
N VAL A 168 7.46 7.90 1.13
CA VAL A 168 7.05 8.55 2.37
C VAL A 168 8.05 8.13 3.44
N PHE A 169 8.96 9.03 3.82
CA PHE A 169 10.06 8.71 4.75
C PHE A 169 9.59 8.68 6.21
N MET A 170 8.54 7.92 6.46
CA MET A 170 8.08 7.55 7.79
C MET A 170 8.29 6.05 7.95
N VAL A 171 8.95 5.67 9.03
CA VAL A 171 9.28 4.26 9.28
C VAL A 171 8.04 3.49 9.67
N MET A 172 7.76 2.44 8.92
CA MET A 172 6.71 1.48 9.20
C MET A 172 7.34 0.14 9.53
N GLY A 173 6.76 -0.59 10.47
CA GLY A 173 7.29 -1.88 10.89
C GLY A 173 6.36 -3.02 10.51
N ASN A 174 6.93 -4.12 10.00
CA ASN A 174 6.29 -5.42 9.92
C ASN A 174 7.09 -6.44 10.74
N ASP A 175 6.45 -7.51 11.16
CA ASP A 175 7.12 -8.59 11.85
C ASP A 175 8.08 -9.35 10.90
N ALA A 176 9.24 -9.74 11.40
CA ALA A 176 10.17 -10.61 10.70
C ALA A 176 9.65 -12.04 10.70
N ILE A 177 9.56 -12.69 9.54
CA ILE A 177 9.09 -14.05 9.31
C ILE A 177 10.06 -14.86 8.44
#